data_156f2bb4f59fd27688a000c8ddf15f3e
#
_entry.id   156f2bb4f59fd27688a000c8ddf15f3e
#
_cell.length_a   1.000
_cell.length_b   1.000
_cell.length_c   1.000
_cell.angle_alpha   90.00
_cell.angle_beta   90.00
_cell.angle_gamma   90.00
#
_symmetry.space_group_name_H-M   'P 1'
#
loop_
_entity.id
_entity.type
_entity.pdbx_description
1 polymer ?
#
loop_
_entity_poly.entity_id
_entity_poly.type
_entity_poly.pdbx_seq_one_letter_code
_entity_poly.pdbx_strand_id
1 'polypeptide(L)'
;MDELLDESLKNIEQQTRSREIENNEHALFEAIDEIDMAKTLVKEFTDIRNKAIKNLYNVGISAKRLSEITGLSTVYIHRVVK
;
A
#
# COMPACT_ATOMS: atom_id res chain seq x y z
N MET A 1 -40.00 22.50 28.47
CA MET A 1 -38.82 21.76 28.94
C MET A 1 -38.36 20.71 27.96
N ASP A 2 -39.26 19.96 27.36
CA ASP A 2 -38.93 18.88 26.43
C ASP A 2 -38.29 19.40 25.11
N GLU A 3 -38.69 20.57 24.65
CA GLU A 3 -38.14 21.20 23.44
C GLU A 3 -36.66 21.57 23.58
N LEU A 4 -36.27 22.08 24.77
CA LEU A 4 -34.85 22.43 25.05
C LEU A 4 -33.95 21.22 25.15
N LEU A 5 -34.45 20.12 25.68
CA LEU A 5 -33.73 18.83 25.76
C LEU A 5 -33.52 18.23 24.37
N ASP A 6 -34.54 18.30 23.50
CA ASP A 6 -34.45 17.80 22.12
C ASP A 6 -33.45 18.61 21.29
N GLU A 7 -33.39 19.93 21.44
CA GLU A 7 -32.38 20.74 20.76
C GLU A 7 -30.96 20.45 21.24
N SER A 8 -30.77 20.27 22.54
CA SER A 8 -29.46 19.89 23.10
C SER A 8 -29.00 18.54 22.59
N LEU A 9 -29.87 17.57 22.52
CA LEU A 9 -29.56 16.23 21.98
C LEU A 9 -29.20 16.30 20.48
N LYS A 10 -29.92 17.07 19.68
CA LYS A 10 -29.62 17.29 18.27
C LYS A 10 -28.24 17.92 18.06
N ASN A 11 -27.89 18.91 18.88
CA ASN A 11 -26.58 19.55 18.83
C ASN A 11 -25.45 18.59 19.16
N ILE A 12 -25.63 17.73 20.16
CA ILE A 12 -24.65 16.72 20.55
C ILE A 12 -24.47 15.69 19.42
N GLU A 13 -25.56 15.24 18.81
CA GLU A 13 -25.51 14.31 17.68
C GLU A 13 -24.76 14.91 16.48
N GLN A 14 -25.02 16.17 16.14
CA GLN A 14 -24.32 16.87 15.06
C GLN A 14 -22.83 17.03 15.34
N GLN A 15 -22.45 17.38 16.56
CA GLN A 15 -21.06 17.50 16.96
C GLN A 15 -20.34 16.16 16.90
N THR A 16 -21.00 15.09 17.33
CA THR A 16 -20.45 13.73 17.26
C THR A 16 -20.21 13.30 15.81
N ARG A 17 -21.16 13.56 14.93
CA ARG A 17 -21.02 13.25 13.49
C ARG A 17 -19.88 14.04 12.86
N SER A 18 -19.75 15.34 13.19
CA SER A 18 -18.65 16.17 12.69
C SER A 18 -17.28 15.63 13.12
N ARG A 19 -17.15 15.20 14.37
CA ARG A 19 -15.92 14.59 14.88
C ARG A 19 -15.60 13.27 14.20
N GLU A 20 -16.60 12.43 13.96
CA GLU A 20 -16.44 11.17 13.25
C GLU A 20 -15.96 11.40 11.82
N ILE A 21 -16.55 12.38 11.12
CA ILE A 21 -16.14 12.75 9.77
C ILE A 21 -14.68 13.24 9.77
N GLU A 22 -14.31 14.16 10.66
CA GLU A 22 -12.95 14.68 10.76
C GLU A 22 -11.93 13.58 11.07
N ASN A 23 -12.24 12.68 12.00
CA ASN A 23 -11.38 11.56 12.38
C ASN A 23 -11.18 10.59 11.22
N ASN A 24 -12.25 10.30 10.48
CA ASN A 24 -12.18 9.41 9.32
C ASN A 24 -11.44 10.06 8.15
N GLU A 25 -11.62 11.35 7.93
CA GLU A 25 -10.85 12.09 6.92
C GLU A 25 -9.36 12.07 7.24
N HIS A 26 -9.00 12.32 8.49
CA HIS A 26 -7.60 12.28 8.93
C HIS A 26 -6.99 10.89 8.73
N ALA A 27 -7.70 9.84 9.15
CA ALA A 27 -7.27 8.47 8.96
C ALA A 27 -7.12 8.11 7.48
N LEU A 28 -8.02 8.61 6.63
CA LEU A 28 -7.95 8.40 5.18
C LEU A 28 -6.72 9.06 4.57
N PHE A 29 -6.41 10.31 4.93
CA PHE A 29 -5.23 11.02 4.44
C PHE A 29 -3.95 10.33 4.89
N GLU A 30 -3.86 9.90 6.14
CA GLU A 30 -2.71 9.14 6.64
C GLU A 30 -2.54 7.82 5.89
N ALA A 31 -3.63 7.09 5.66
CA ALA A 31 -3.59 5.83 4.93
C ALA A 31 -3.13 6.02 3.48
N ILE A 32 -3.59 7.09 2.80
CA ILE A 32 -3.17 7.42 1.44
C ILE A 32 -1.68 7.71 1.40
N ASP A 33 -1.16 8.52 2.33
CA ASP A 33 0.26 8.84 2.41
C ASP A 33 1.11 7.59 2.65
N GLU A 34 0.69 6.72 3.56
CA GLU A 34 1.38 5.46 3.84
C GLU A 34 1.36 4.50 2.64
N ILE A 35 0.24 4.42 1.93
CA ILE A 35 0.14 3.62 0.71
C ILE A 35 1.10 4.15 -0.36
N ASP A 36 1.16 5.46 -0.55
CA ASP A 36 2.06 6.08 -1.52
C ASP A 36 3.53 5.82 -1.18
N MET A 37 3.90 5.93 0.10
CA MET A 37 5.25 5.59 0.59
C MET A 37 5.55 4.11 0.37
N ALA A 38 4.60 3.22 0.67
CA ALA A 38 4.75 1.79 0.46
C ALA A 38 4.92 1.44 -1.02
N LYS A 39 4.17 2.07 -1.91
CA LYS A 39 4.31 1.90 -3.36
C LYS A 39 5.69 2.31 -3.85
N THR A 40 6.23 3.42 -3.35
CA THR A 40 7.57 3.87 -3.67
C THR A 40 8.62 2.86 -3.22
N LEU A 41 8.50 2.34 -1.99
CA LEU A 41 9.40 1.31 -1.46
C LEU A 41 9.31 0.02 -2.27
N VAL A 42 8.10 -0.43 -2.61
CA VAL A 42 7.90 -1.64 -3.45
C VAL A 42 8.58 -1.46 -4.80
N LYS A 43 8.46 -0.28 -5.41
CA LYS A 43 9.11 0.01 -6.68
C LYS A 43 10.63 -0.04 -6.57
N GLU A 44 11.21 0.60 -5.55
CA GLU A 44 12.65 0.61 -5.31
C GLU A 44 13.20 -0.81 -5.11
N PHE A 45 12.58 -1.59 -4.26
CA PHE A 45 13.01 -2.98 -4.00
C PHE A 45 12.75 -3.89 -5.18
N THR A 46 11.70 -3.65 -5.96
CA THR A 46 11.45 -4.37 -7.21
C THR A 46 12.57 -4.10 -8.22
N ASP A 47 13.02 -2.87 -8.36
CA ASP A 47 14.14 -2.51 -9.23
C ASP A 47 15.44 -3.17 -8.78
N ILE A 48 15.72 -3.18 -7.48
CA ILE A 48 16.88 -3.86 -6.89
C ILE A 48 16.82 -5.36 -7.17
N ARG A 49 15.66 -5.97 -6.91
CA ARG A 49 15.43 -7.39 -7.17
C ARG A 49 15.68 -7.75 -8.64
N ASN A 50 15.10 -6.97 -9.54
CA ASN A 50 15.19 -7.23 -10.97
C ASN A 50 16.64 -7.06 -11.48
N LYS A 51 17.37 -6.10 -10.94
CA LYS A 51 18.78 -5.94 -11.25
C LYS A 51 19.61 -7.13 -10.78
N ALA A 52 19.33 -7.62 -9.58
CA ALA A 52 19.98 -8.81 -9.05
C ALA A 52 19.67 -10.05 -9.90
N ILE A 53 18.42 -10.22 -10.34
CA ILE A 53 18.00 -11.31 -11.23
C ILE A 53 18.81 -11.26 -12.54
N LYS A 54 18.92 -10.09 -13.16
CA LYS A 54 19.71 -9.92 -14.39
C LYS A 54 21.18 -10.29 -14.19
N ASN A 55 21.76 -9.83 -13.10
CA ASN A 55 23.16 -10.10 -12.78
C ASN A 55 23.41 -11.60 -12.59
N LEU A 56 22.54 -12.28 -11.82
CA LEU A 56 22.64 -13.72 -11.58
C LEU A 56 22.42 -14.52 -12.87
N TYR A 57 21.47 -14.14 -13.68
CA TYR A 57 21.24 -14.79 -14.97
C TYR A 57 22.45 -14.67 -15.89
N ASN A 58 23.08 -13.49 -15.90
CA ASN A 58 24.26 -13.24 -16.73
C ASN A 58 25.49 -14.08 -16.31
N VAL A 59 25.58 -14.45 -15.02
CA VAL A 59 26.67 -15.32 -14.55
C VAL A 59 26.30 -16.81 -14.60
N GLY A 60 25.19 -17.18 -15.21
CA GLY A 60 24.84 -18.56 -15.50
C GLY A 60 23.78 -19.20 -14.61
N ILE A 61 23.14 -18.45 -13.72
CA ILE A 61 22.03 -18.99 -12.92
C ILE A 61 20.81 -19.13 -13.81
N SER A 62 20.17 -20.30 -13.83
CA SER A 62 19.04 -20.58 -14.70
C SER A 62 17.79 -19.86 -14.27
N ALA A 63 16.89 -19.58 -15.25
CA ALA A 63 15.57 -18.99 -14.98
C ALA A 63 14.75 -19.86 -14.00
N LYS A 64 14.89 -21.18 -14.09
CA LYS A 64 14.22 -22.11 -13.17
C LYS A 64 14.69 -21.89 -11.74
N ARG A 65 16.01 -21.76 -11.53
CA ARG A 65 16.56 -21.52 -10.20
C ARG A 65 16.13 -20.15 -9.65
N LEU A 66 16.18 -19.13 -10.50
CA LEU A 66 15.71 -17.78 -10.11
C LEU A 66 14.23 -17.77 -9.76
N SER A 67 13.42 -18.54 -10.47
CA SER A 67 12.00 -18.73 -10.15
C SER A 67 11.83 -19.37 -8.77
N GLU A 68 12.61 -20.39 -8.44
CA GLU A 68 12.58 -21.05 -7.14
C GLU A 68 12.97 -20.10 -5.99
N ILE A 69 14.01 -19.29 -6.18
CA ILE A 69 14.50 -18.35 -5.17
C ILE A 69 13.49 -17.22 -4.94
N THR A 70 12.93 -16.67 -6.01
CA THR A 70 12.09 -15.46 -5.94
C THR A 70 10.61 -15.75 -5.76
N GLY A 71 10.16 -16.96 -6.07
CA GLY A 71 8.73 -17.26 -6.16
C GLY A 71 8.04 -16.68 -7.39
N LEU A 72 8.79 -16.06 -8.30
CA LEU A 72 8.25 -15.50 -9.55
C LEU A 72 8.23 -16.58 -10.63
N SER A 73 7.31 -16.43 -11.60
CA SER A 73 7.22 -17.38 -12.71
C SER A 73 8.46 -17.28 -13.63
N THR A 74 8.81 -18.37 -14.29
CA THR A 74 9.90 -18.36 -15.28
C THR A 74 9.60 -17.39 -16.43
N VAL A 75 8.34 -17.23 -16.80
CA VAL A 75 7.91 -16.26 -17.82
C VAL A 75 8.27 -14.83 -17.40
N TYR A 76 8.01 -14.49 -16.15
CA TYR A 76 8.37 -13.17 -15.60
C TYR A 76 9.89 -12.99 -15.55
N ILE A 77 10.61 -14.01 -15.11
CA ILE A 77 12.10 -14.00 -15.09
C ILE A 77 12.65 -13.70 -16.50
N HIS A 78 12.14 -14.37 -17.53
CA HIS A 78 12.56 -14.11 -18.91
C HIS A 78 12.26 -12.69 -19.37
N ARG A 79 11.17 -12.09 -18.91
CA ARG A 79 10.87 -10.68 -19.21
C ARG A 79 11.88 -9.74 -18.55
N VAL A 80 12.25 -10.01 -17.32
CA VAL A 80 13.20 -9.18 -16.56
C VAL A 80 14.58 -9.20 -17.17
N VAL A 81 15.06 -10.35 -17.64
CA VAL A 81 16.43 -10.53 -18.16
C VAL A 81 16.58 -10.17 -19.65
N LYS A 82 15.49 -9.92 -20.30
CA LYS A 82 15.52 -9.35 -21.65
C LYS A 82 15.95 -7.90 -21.58
#